data_ae47f5c3a7670175761f3f72f858876f
#
_entry.id   ae47f5c3a7670175761f3f72f858876f
#
_cell.length_a   1.000
_cell.length_b   1.000
_cell.length_c   1.000
_cell.angle_alpha   90.00
_cell.angle_beta   90.00
_cell.angle_gamma   90.00
#
_symmetry.space_group_name_H-M   'P 1'
#
loop_
_entity.id
_entity.type
_entity.pdbx_description
1 polymer ?
#
loop_
_entity_poly.entity_id
_entity_poly.type
_entity_poly.pdbx_seq_one_letter_code
_entity_poly.pdbx_strand_id
1 'polypeptide(L)'
;MREPTRSPRRVATVLAALALLLSGCASTTPVSEPVAQALGAAPAPDWSGVSVTADVVYDASTGQSVDVCSSPAPSAEPRPAVLVVHGGSWARGGKADANWRPICQWLGSEGFVAVSVDYRLAPAAVFPAQLDDVTAALDWLLEPEQTARFGIDPERVAAFGGSAGGNLASLLGTLPSTSSRLAAVVELSGPSDLSAAGLADDDPVVGVAAAVRSYLDCADLASCPAATAASPLAQVDGSEPPFLIAHAAHERVALSQSTRFAEALRGAGSSVDLLVLPGSLHSIALLDDALRARVVEFLRAHLGS
;
A
#
# COMPACT_ATOMS: atom_id res chain seq x y z
N MET A 1 24.72 -43.31 56.92
CA MET A 1 25.83 -44.29 56.84
C MET A 1 26.54 -44.09 55.51
N ARG A 2 27.73 -43.54 55.60
CA ARG A 2 28.94 -43.76 54.77
C ARG A 2 28.88 -43.57 53.26
N GLU A 3 29.46 -42.46 52.82
CA GLU A 3 30.39 -42.38 51.66
C GLU A 3 31.46 -43.52 51.73
N PRO A 4 32.16 -43.81 50.59
CA PRO A 4 33.26 -42.96 50.20
C PRO A 4 33.59 -42.93 48.70
N THR A 5 34.01 -41.75 48.21
CA THR A 5 35.31 -41.37 47.65
C THR A 5 36.10 -42.37 46.79
N ARG A 6 36.53 -41.98 45.59
CA ARG A 6 37.94 -41.84 45.17
C ARG A 6 38.11 -41.45 43.69
N SER A 7 38.76 -40.32 43.45
CA SER A 7 39.55 -39.90 42.28
C SER A 7 40.99 -40.54 42.41
N PRO A 8 42.00 -40.28 41.60
CA PRO A 8 42.15 -40.05 40.12
C PRO A 8 43.28 -40.93 39.56
N ARG A 9 43.61 -40.84 38.27
CA ARG A 9 45.02 -40.91 37.81
C ARG A 9 45.19 -40.49 36.35
N ARG A 10 46.13 -39.55 36.22
CA ARG A 10 46.77 -39.06 35.00
C ARG A 10 47.67 -40.13 34.39
N VAL A 11 47.78 -40.18 33.06
CA VAL A 11 49.02 -40.51 32.39
C VAL A 11 49.14 -39.63 31.14
N ALA A 12 50.16 -38.83 31.12
CA ALA A 12 50.67 -38.11 29.94
C ALA A 12 51.68 -39.02 29.24
N THR A 13 51.70 -39.06 27.96
CA THR A 13 52.88 -39.45 27.19
C THR A 13 53.01 -38.62 25.92
N VAL A 14 54.16 -38.03 25.82
CA VAL A 14 54.72 -37.21 24.79
C VAL A 14 55.39 -38.14 23.72
N LEU A 15 55.47 -37.65 22.47
CA LEU A 15 56.53 -37.81 21.46
C LEU A 15 55.89 -37.68 20.05
N ALA A 16 56.25 -36.84 19.26
CA ALA A 16 57.47 -36.27 18.65
C ALA A 16 57.28 -36.18 17.15
N ALA A 17 57.62 -35.07 16.66
CA ALA A 17 57.69 -34.51 15.35
C ALA A 17 58.13 -35.46 14.19
N LEU A 18 57.54 -35.23 13.00
CA LEU A 18 58.31 -35.28 11.76
C LEU A 18 57.73 -34.26 10.75
N ALA A 19 58.47 -33.21 10.52
CA ALA A 19 58.21 -32.23 9.46
C ALA A 19 58.65 -32.78 8.09
N LEU A 20 57.74 -32.72 7.12
CA LEU A 20 58.13 -32.85 5.74
C LEU A 20 57.59 -31.63 4.98
N LEU A 21 58.50 -30.77 4.62
CA LEU A 21 58.35 -29.67 3.73
C LEU A 21 58.10 -30.18 2.31
N LEU A 22 56.89 -29.93 1.76
CA LEU A 22 56.63 -29.97 0.35
C LEU A 22 56.15 -28.55 -0.06
N SER A 23 57.09 -27.79 -0.58
CA SER A 23 56.81 -26.51 -1.27
C SER A 23 56.11 -26.82 -2.59
N GLY A 24 54.81 -26.70 -2.62
CA GLY A 24 54.02 -26.64 -3.83
C GLY A 24 53.63 -25.17 -4.10
N CYS A 25 54.26 -24.53 -5.08
CA CYS A 25 53.78 -23.31 -5.63
C CYS A 25 52.44 -23.51 -6.33
N ALA A 26 51.37 -23.23 -5.64
CA ALA A 26 50.06 -23.09 -6.24
C ALA A 26 49.94 -21.63 -6.71
N SER A 27 50.07 -21.36 -8.00
CA SER A 27 49.71 -20.12 -8.63
C SER A 27 48.21 -19.97 -8.53
N THR A 28 47.77 -19.21 -7.55
CA THR A 28 46.39 -18.71 -7.47
C THR A 28 46.20 -17.58 -8.48
N THR A 29 45.72 -17.89 -9.68
CA THR A 29 45.13 -16.86 -10.53
C THR A 29 43.96 -16.22 -9.78
N PRO A 30 43.92 -14.89 -9.66
CA PRO A 30 42.77 -14.23 -9.09
C PRO A 30 41.57 -14.51 -10.01
N VAL A 31 40.56 -15.21 -9.51
CA VAL A 31 39.25 -15.25 -10.15
C VAL A 31 38.73 -13.83 -10.08
N SER A 32 38.71 -13.14 -11.22
CA SER A 32 38.05 -11.86 -11.35
C SER A 32 36.58 -12.07 -10.98
N GLU A 33 36.19 -11.55 -9.83
CA GLU A 33 34.77 -11.36 -9.53
C GLU A 33 34.15 -10.58 -10.70
N PRO A 34 32.96 -11.03 -11.22
CA PRO A 34 32.27 -10.20 -12.19
C PRO A 34 31.96 -8.88 -11.50
N VAL A 35 32.55 -7.81 -12.00
CA VAL A 35 32.17 -6.43 -11.65
C VAL A 35 30.69 -6.36 -11.95
N ALA A 36 29.86 -6.41 -10.91
CA ALA A 36 28.47 -6.02 -10.99
C ALA A 36 28.48 -4.58 -11.49
N GLN A 37 28.28 -4.41 -12.79
CA GLN A 37 27.98 -3.09 -13.34
C GLN A 37 26.77 -2.62 -12.55
N ALA A 38 26.97 -1.63 -11.69
CA ALA A 38 25.90 -0.86 -11.13
C ALA A 38 25.16 -0.25 -12.34
N LEU A 39 24.08 -0.92 -12.75
CA LEU A 39 23.08 -0.29 -13.59
C LEU A 39 22.67 0.94 -12.80
N GLY A 40 23.12 2.11 -13.25
CA GLY A 40 22.76 3.38 -12.64
C GLY A 40 21.26 3.38 -12.53
N ALA A 41 20.75 3.52 -11.31
CA ALA A 41 19.32 3.67 -11.09
C ALA A 41 18.86 4.81 -12.02
N ALA A 42 17.85 4.54 -12.84
CA ALA A 42 17.26 5.59 -13.66
C ALA A 42 16.92 6.78 -12.73
N PRO A 43 17.23 8.03 -13.13
CA PRO A 43 16.88 9.17 -12.30
C PRO A 43 15.40 9.09 -11.94
N ALA A 44 15.07 9.38 -10.68
CA ALA A 44 13.69 9.42 -10.25
C ALA A 44 12.91 10.36 -11.18
N PRO A 45 11.69 9.99 -11.62
CA PRO A 45 10.91 10.85 -12.49
C PRO A 45 10.73 12.24 -11.87
N ASP A 46 10.94 13.28 -12.66
CA ASP A 46 10.79 14.68 -12.22
C ASP A 46 9.36 15.17 -12.53
N TRP A 47 8.56 15.31 -11.49
CA TRP A 47 7.22 15.89 -11.57
C TRP A 47 7.18 17.32 -11.03
N SER A 48 8.32 18.03 -10.94
CA SER A 48 8.39 19.41 -10.43
C SER A 48 7.55 20.40 -11.23
N GLY A 49 7.21 20.07 -12.49
CA GLY A 49 6.31 20.86 -13.32
C GLY A 49 4.83 20.78 -12.96
N VAL A 50 4.45 19.89 -12.01
CA VAL A 50 3.06 19.74 -11.58
C VAL A 50 2.75 20.76 -10.48
N SER A 51 1.66 21.51 -10.63
CA SER A 51 1.17 22.45 -9.62
C SER A 51 0.63 21.68 -8.42
N VAL A 52 0.99 22.13 -7.22
CA VAL A 52 0.47 21.60 -5.95
C VAL A 52 -0.19 22.72 -5.17
N THR A 53 -1.51 22.63 -4.99
CA THR A 53 -2.23 23.47 -4.02
C THR A 53 -2.30 22.70 -2.71
N ALA A 54 -1.43 23.05 -1.77
CA ALA A 54 -1.26 22.33 -0.52
C ALA A 54 -2.22 22.80 0.58
N ASP A 55 -2.46 21.90 1.56
CA ASP A 55 -3.14 22.20 2.83
C ASP A 55 -4.53 22.81 2.69
N VAL A 56 -5.29 22.34 1.69
CA VAL A 56 -6.69 22.76 1.53
C VAL A 56 -7.55 21.99 2.53
N VAL A 57 -8.08 22.68 3.52
CA VAL A 57 -8.93 22.07 4.56
C VAL A 57 -10.23 21.58 3.95
N TYR A 58 -10.53 20.28 4.09
CA TYR A 58 -11.80 19.69 3.67
C TYR A 58 -12.77 19.48 4.85
N ASP A 59 -12.25 19.40 6.07
CA ASP A 59 -13.06 19.31 7.28
C ASP A 59 -12.49 20.25 8.36
N ALA A 60 -13.19 21.35 8.58
CA ALA A 60 -12.79 22.33 9.58
C ALA A 60 -12.94 21.82 11.03
N SER A 61 -13.77 20.81 11.27
CA SER A 61 -14.01 20.26 12.61
C SER A 61 -12.86 19.38 13.10
N THR A 62 -12.22 18.65 12.18
CA THR A 62 -11.07 17.79 12.45
C THR A 62 -9.73 18.46 12.09
N GLY A 63 -9.77 19.50 11.25
CA GLY A 63 -8.60 20.15 10.69
C GLY A 63 -7.91 19.34 9.60
N GLN A 64 -8.57 18.30 9.09
CA GLN A 64 -8.02 17.47 8.02
C GLN A 64 -8.00 18.22 6.70
N SER A 65 -6.97 17.96 5.89
CA SER A 65 -6.71 18.69 4.66
C SER A 65 -6.26 17.79 3.52
N VAL A 66 -6.35 18.30 2.29
CA VAL A 66 -5.87 17.68 1.07
C VAL A 66 -4.78 18.52 0.40
N ASP A 67 -3.96 17.85 -0.42
CA ASP A 67 -3.13 18.50 -1.42
C ASP A 67 -3.68 18.16 -2.81
N VAL A 68 -3.88 19.19 -3.62
CA VAL A 68 -4.38 19.02 -4.99
C VAL A 68 -3.23 19.20 -5.97
N CYS A 69 -2.91 18.13 -6.72
CA CYS A 69 -1.87 18.11 -7.74
C CYS A 69 -2.49 18.08 -9.13
N SER A 70 -2.09 18.97 -10.01
CA SER A 70 -2.59 18.97 -11.38
C SER A 70 -1.57 19.57 -12.35
N SER A 71 -1.67 19.17 -13.62
CA SER A 71 -0.91 19.81 -14.69
C SER A 71 -1.23 21.30 -14.74
N PRO A 72 -0.24 22.19 -14.85
CA PRO A 72 -0.46 23.63 -14.99
C PRO A 72 -1.01 24.00 -16.37
N ALA A 73 -1.01 23.06 -17.34
CA ALA A 73 -1.58 23.31 -18.67
C ALA A 73 -3.09 23.58 -18.56
N PRO A 74 -3.59 24.64 -19.18
CA PRO A 74 -5.02 24.90 -19.24
C PRO A 74 -5.75 23.72 -19.86
N SER A 75 -6.90 23.34 -19.29
CA SER A 75 -7.82 22.39 -19.90
C SER A 75 -9.09 23.14 -20.28
N ALA A 76 -9.57 22.92 -21.51
CA ALA A 76 -10.84 23.48 -21.96
C ALA A 76 -12.05 22.77 -21.33
N GLU A 77 -11.85 21.50 -20.95
CA GLU A 77 -12.87 20.65 -20.37
C GLU A 77 -12.48 20.24 -18.93
N PRO A 78 -13.47 19.99 -18.06
CA PRO A 78 -13.22 19.41 -16.76
C PRO A 78 -12.45 18.10 -16.86
N ARG A 79 -11.54 17.84 -15.91
CA ARG A 79 -10.65 16.70 -15.92
C ARG A 79 -11.13 15.62 -14.96
N PRO A 80 -10.85 14.34 -15.23
CA PRO A 80 -11.09 13.29 -14.26
C PRO A 80 -10.23 13.49 -13.01
N ALA A 81 -10.73 13.06 -11.85
CA ALA A 81 -10.03 13.20 -10.59
C ALA A 81 -9.69 11.84 -9.97
N VAL A 82 -8.62 11.82 -9.16
CA VAL A 82 -8.19 10.65 -8.40
C VAL A 82 -7.97 11.04 -6.94
N LEU A 83 -8.79 10.49 -6.04
CA LEU A 83 -8.57 10.61 -4.59
C LEU A 83 -7.45 9.66 -4.18
N VAL A 84 -6.33 10.19 -3.68
CA VAL A 84 -5.14 9.43 -3.30
C VAL A 84 -5.08 9.27 -1.80
N VAL A 85 -5.16 8.02 -1.33
CA VAL A 85 -5.20 7.67 0.10
C VAL A 85 -3.90 7.01 0.50
N HIS A 86 -3.16 7.66 1.41
CA HIS A 86 -1.85 7.18 1.84
C HIS A 86 -1.92 5.92 2.71
N GLY A 87 -0.86 5.10 2.67
CA GLY A 87 -0.64 3.99 3.59
C GLY A 87 0.04 4.44 4.89
N GLY A 88 0.33 3.46 5.74
CA GLY A 88 1.01 3.70 7.01
C GLY A 88 0.36 3.01 8.20
N SER A 89 -0.27 1.85 7.96
CA SER A 89 -0.90 1.04 9.02
C SER A 89 -1.97 1.80 9.81
N TRP A 90 -2.64 2.76 9.16
CA TRP A 90 -3.62 3.69 9.75
C TRP A 90 -3.11 4.53 10.93
N ALA A 91 -1.82 4.43 11.28
CA ALA A 91 -1.21 5.00 12.49
C ALA A 91 -0.10 6.02 12.19
N ARG A 92 0.28 6.18 10.93
CA ARG A 92 1.32 7.11 10.48
C ARG A 92 1.15 7.43 9.00
N GLY A 93 1.90 8.40 8.53
CA GLY A 93 1.86 8.87 7.16
C GLY A 93 1.06 10.15 7.00
N GLY A 94 1.09 10.68 5.80
CA GLY A 94 0.37 11.90 5.42
C GLY A 94 0.45 12.14 3.92
N LYS A 95 -0.46 12.97 3.43
CA LYS A 95 -0.59 13.38 2.03
C LYS A 95 0.69 13.98 1.44
N ALA A 96 1.49 14.63 2.30
CA ALA A 96 2.70 15.35 1.92
C ALA A 96 4.00 14.56 2.14
N ASP A 97 3.92 13.30 2.61
CA ASP A 97 5.10 12.48 2.83
C ASP A 97 5.94 12.32 1.55
N ALA A 98 7.25 12.16 1.74
CA ALA A 98 8.23 12.12 0.64
C ALA A 98 7.96 10.99 -0.39
N ASN A 99 7.22 9.97 -0.02
CA ASN A 99 6.83 8.87 -0.90
C ASN A 99 5.38 8.99 -1.45
N TRP A 100 4.49 9.75 -0.79
CA TRP A 100 3.10 9.92 -1.23
C TRP A 100 2.90 11.19 -2.07
N ARG A 101 3.58 12.29 -1.77
CA ARG A 101 3.59 13.50 -2.61
C ARG A 101 3.94 13.22 -4.07
N PRO A 102 4.98 12.41 -4.38
CA PRO A 102 5.29 12.03 -5.76
C PRO A 102 4.16 11.26 -6.47
N ILE A 103 3.32 10.50 -5.75
CA ILE A 103 2.17 9.80 -6.34
C ILE A 103 1.11 10.82 -6.79
N CYS A 104 0.79 11.81 -5.95
CA CYS A 104 -0.09 12.91 -6.30
C CYS A 104 0.42 13.66 -7.55
N GLN A 105 1.70 14.02 -7.57
CA GLN A 105 2.31 14.72 -8.69
C GLN A 105 2.37 13.86 -9.97
N TRP A 106 2.70 12.57 -9.85
CA TRP A 106 2.67 11.65 -10.99
C TRP A 106 1.28 11.62 -11.64
N LEU A 107 0.23 11.36 -10.88
CA LEU A 107 -1.14 11.34 -11.41
C LEU A 107 -1.53 12.71 -11.99
N GLY A 108 -1.11 13.81 -11.36
CA GLY A 108 -1.27 15.17 -11.91
C GLY A 108 -0.56 15.37 -13.25
N SER A 109 0.63 14.78 -13.45
CA SER A 109 1.36 14.84 -14.71
C SER A 109 0.70 14.03 -15.84
N GLU A 110 -0.05 12.99 -15.47
CA GLU A 110 -0.81 12.16 -16.40
C GLU A 110 -2.15 12.78 -16.86
N GLY A 111 -2.45 14.01 -16.38
CA GLY A 111 -3.63 14.75 -16.80
C GLY A 111 -4.82 14.67 -15.85
N PHE A 112 -4.72 13.91 -14.77
CA PHE A 112 -5.75 13.86 -13.71
C PHE A 112 -5.64 15.08 -12.78
N VAL A 113 -6.72 15.36 -12.05
CA VAL A 113 -6.66 16.15 -10.83
C VAL A 113 -6.50 15.18 -9.68
N ALA A 114 -5.29 15.04 -9.15
CA ALA A 114 -5.02 14.14 -8.03
C ALA A 114 -5.22 14.88 -6.71
N VAL A 115 -5.99 14.29 -5.80
CA VAL A 115 -6.34 14.86 -4.49
C VAL A 115 -5.81 13.91 -3.42
N SER A 116 -4.65 14.25 -2.86
CA SER A 116 -4.01 13.46 -1.79
C SER A 116 -4.56 13.89 -0.44
N VAL A 117 -5.07 12.93 0.35
CA VAL A 117 -5.83 13.20 1.57
C VAL A 117 -5.06 12.82 2.83
N ASP A 118 -5.10 13.69 3.85
CA ASP A 118 -4.82 13.30 5.22
C ASP A 118 -6.08 12.74 5.88
N TYR A 119 -5.91 11.81 6.80
CA TYR A 119 -6.96 11.28 7.64
C TYR A 119 -6.46 11.09 9.08
N ARG A 120 -7.33 11.10 10.07
CA ARG A 120 -6.97 10.91 11.48
C ARG A 120 -6.33 9.54 11.71
N LEU A 121 -5.32 9.49 12.57
CA LEU A 121 -4.46 8.32 12.75
C LEU A 121 -4.72 7.62 14.09
N ALA A 122 -4.64 6.29 14.07
CA ALA A 122 -4.63 5.46 15.27
C ALA A 122 -3.30 5.65 16.06
N PRO A 123 -3.30 5.50 17.38
CA PRO A 123 -4.45 5.17 18.22
C PRO A 123 -5.24 6.39 18.71
N ALA A 124 -4.86 7.62 18.28
CA ALA A 124 -5.54 8.85 18.69
C ALA A 124 -7.00 8.92 18.17
N ALA A 125 -7.22 8.36 16.98
CA ALA A 125 -8.54 8.10 16.42
C ALA A 125 -8.55 6.65 15.87
N VAL A 126 -9.62 5.92 16.13
CA VAL A 126 -9.78 4.53 15.70
C VAL A 126 -10.91 4.40 14.69
N PHE A 127 -11.02 3.27 14.00
CA PHE A 127 -12.12 3.01 13.09
C PHE A 127 -13.50 3.29 13.75
N PRO A 128 -14.41 4.00 13.08
CA PRO A 128 -14.41 4.33 11.64
C PRO A 128 -13.78 5.70 11.28
N ALA A 129 -13.12 6.41 12.19
CA ALA A 129 -12.66 7.78 11.96
C ALA A 129 -11.88 7.98 10.65
N GLN A 130 -11.03 7.03 10.25
CA GLN A 130 -10.25 7.10 9.02
C GLN A 130 -11.15 6.99 7.78
N LEU A 131 -12.14 6.10 7.83
CA LEU A 131 -13.13 5.95 6.76
C LEU A 131 -14.04 7.16 6.65
N ASP A 132 -14.46 7.71 7.79
CA ASP A 132 -15.26 8.95 7.83
C ASP A 132 -14.51 10.10 7.17
N ASP A 133 -13.20 10.24 7.47
CA ASP A 133 -12.35 11.29 6.92
C ASP A 133 -12.17 11.17 5.40
N VAL A 134 -11.84 9.97 4.89
CA VAL A 134 -11.69 9.79 3.43
C VAL A 134 -13.02 9.90 2.70
N THR A 135 -14.14 9.57 3.35
CA THR A 135 -15.49 9.80 2.83
C THR A 135 -15.79 11.30 2.77
N ALA A 136 -15.48 12.04 3.83
CA ALA A 136 -15.65 13.49 3.85
C ALA A 136 -14.77 14.19 2.80
N ALA A 137 -13.55 13.69 2.56
CA ALA A 137 -12.70 14.18 1.48
C ALA A 137 -13.29 13.91 0.08
N LEU A 138 -13.93 12.75 -0.14
CA LEU A 138 -14.68 12.46 -1.35
C LEU A 138 -15.90 13.38 -1.50
N ASP A 139 -16.64 13.62 -0.41
CA ASP A 139 -17.77 14.56 -0.38
C ASP A 139 -17.32 15.97 -0.79
N TRP A 140 -16.25 16.45 -0.15
CA TRP A 140 -15.65 17.75 -0.44
C TRP A 140 -15.18 17.86 -1.91
N LEU A 141 -14.51 16.82 -2.46
CA LEU A 141 -14.04 16.80 -3.83
C LEU A 141 -15.19 16.98 -4.83
N LEU A 142 -16.36 16.42 -4.51
CA LEU A 142 -17.56 16.44 -5.37
C LEU A 142 -18.43 17.67 -5.17
N GLU A 143 -18.11 18.55 -4.21
CA GLU A 143 -18.83 19.82 -4.05
C GLU A 143 -18.73 20.71 -5.29
N PRO A 144 -19.81 21.36 -5.75
CA PRO A 144 -19.79 22.21 -6.94
C PRO A 144 -18.73 23.33 -6.88
N GLU A 145 -18.42 23.83 -5.70
CA GLU A 145 -17.38 24.84 -5.47
C GLU A 145 -15.99 24.26 -5.81
N GLN A 146 -15.69 23.05 -5.35
CA GLN A 146 -14.37 22.44 -5.54
C GLN A 146 -14.21 21.92 -6.97
N THR A 147 -15.25 21.32 -7.55
CA THR A 147 -15.23 20.89 -8.95
C THR A 147 -15.00 22.07 -9.89
N ALA A 148 -15.64 23.20 -9.65
CA ALA A 148 -15.41 24.42 -10.41
C ALA A 148 -14.00 25.02 -10.16
N ARG A 149 -13.55 25.04 -8.91
CA ARG A 149 -12.25 25.58 -8.51
C ARG A 149 -11.07 24.86 -9.12
N PHE A 150 -11.13 23.54 -9.18
CA PHE A 150 -10.03 22.69 -9.65
C PHE A 150 -10.24 22.13 -11.07
N GLY A 151 -11.35 22.45 -11.70
CA GLY A 151 -11.70 21.95 -13.04
C GLY A 151 -11.91 20.45 -13.06
N ILE A 152 -12.64 19.91 -12.09
CA ILE A 152 -12.93 18.49 -11.91
C ILE A 152 -14.26 18.14 -12.57
N ASP A 153 -14.29 16.97 -13.24
CA ASP A 153 -15.51 16.33 -13.66
C ASP A 153 -16.02 15.40 -12.54
N PRO A 154 -17.15 15.72 -11.89
CA PRO A 154 -17.63 14.94 -10.76
C PRO A 154 -18.13 13.52 -11.13
N GLU A 155 -18.38 13.25 -12.41
CA GLU A 155 -18.78 11.92 -12.89
C GLU A 155 -17.59 11.01 -13.21
N ARG A 156 -16.36 11.56 -13.19
CA ARG A 156 -15.13 10.87 -13.55
C ARG A 156 -14.13 10.88 -12.39
N VAL A 157 -14.50 10.23 -11.29
CA VAL A 157 -13.68 10.17 -10.07
C VAL A 157 -13.27 8.74 -9.76
N ALA A 158 -12.00 8.52 -9.44
CA ALA A 158 -11.47 7.25 -8.96
C ALA A 158 -10.85 7.40 -7.58
N ALA A 159 -10.72 6.27 -6.86
CA ALA A 159 -9.91 6.18 -5.65
C ALA A 159 -8.61 5.40 -5.95
N PHE A 160 -7.51 5.84 -5.36
CA PHE A 160 -6.21 5.17 -5.41
C PHE A 160 -5.66 5.06 -4.00
N GLY A 161 -5.24 3.86 -3.59
CA GLY A 161 -4.65 3.69 -2.28
C GLY A 161 -3.66 2.54 -2.21
N GLY A 162 -2.78 2.58 -1.21
CA GLY A 162 -1.83 1.50 -0.98
C GLY A 162 -1.74 1.11 0.50
N SER A 163 -1.61 -0.21 0.79
CA SER A 163 -1.56 -0.73 2.17
C SER A 163 -2.83 -0.32 2.95
N ALA A 164 -2.70 0.34 4.09
CA ALA A 164 -3.84 0.90 4.84
C ALA A 164 -4.72 1.82 3.98
N GLY A 165 -4.11 2.63 3.10
CA GLY A 165 -4.85 3.45 2.14
C GLY A 165 -5.55 2.62 1.06
N GLY A 166 -4.98 1.47 0.68
CA GLY A 166 -5.62 0.50 -0.21
C GLY A 166 -6.89 -0.10 0.41
N ASN A 167 -6.84 -0.43 1.70
CA ASN A 167 -8.04 -0.84 2.46
C ASN A 167 -9.11 0.27 2.46
N LEU A 168 -8.73 1.52 2.75
CA LEU A 168 -9.68 2.64 2.79
C LEU A 168 -10.26 2.96 1.40
N ALA A 169 -9.43 2.96 0.34
CA ALA A 169 -9.89 3.14 -1.03
C ALA A 169 -10.84 2.01 -1.46
N SER A 170 -10.55 0.77 -1.05
CA SER A 170 -11.43 -0.38 -1.30
C SER A 170 -12.76 -0.26 -0.55
N LEU A 171 -12.75 0.23 0.70
CA LEU A 171 -13.99 0.52 1.44
C LEU A 171 -14.83 1.58 0.74
N LEU A 172 -14.23 2.65 0.22
CA LEU A 172 -14.97 3.63 -0.60
C LEU A 172 -15.61 2.98 -1.83
N GLY A 173 -14.94 2.02 -2.45
CA GLY A 173 -15.42 1.30 -3.63
C GLY A 173 -16.43 0.17 -3.35
N THR A 174 -16.55 -0.30 -2.09
CA THR A 174 -17.44 -1.42 -1.74
C THR A 174 -18.63 -1.01 -0.88
N LEU A 175 -18.61 0.19 -0.29
CA LEU A 175 -19.75 0.66 0.50
C LEU A 175 -20.82 1.29 -0.40
N PRO A 176 -22.11 0.90 -0.29
CA PRO A 176 -23.18 1.44 -1.12
C PRO A 176 -23.32 2.96 -1.05
N SER A 177 -22.88 3.57 0.05
CA SER A 177 -22.91 5.04 0.23
C SER A 177 -21.91 5.80 -0.63
N THR A 178 -20.86 5.12 -1.10
CA THR A 178 -19.72 5.75 -1.82
C THR A 178 -19.41 5.09 -3.15
N SER A 179 -19.67 3.79 -3.32
CA SER A 179 -19.31 3.01 -4.52
C SER A 179 -19.84 3.62 -5.81
N SER A 180 -21.09 4.05 -5.83
CA SER A 180 -21.74 4.66 -7.00
C SER A 180 -21.17 6.02 -7.42
N ARG A 181 -20.29 6.61 -6.60
CA ARG A 181 -19.63 7.90 -6.84
C ARG A 181 -18.24 7.74 -7.43
N LEU A 182 -17.77 6.50 -7.54
CA LEU A 182 -16.46 6.15 -8.08
C LEU A 182 -16.61 5.40 -9.39
N ALA A 183 -15.90 5.83 -10.41
CA ALA A 183 -15.82 5.16 -11.71
C ALA A 183 -14.76 4.03 -11.72
N ALA A 184 -13.80 4.04 -10.80
CA ALA A 184 -12.76 3.02 -10.66
C ALA A 184 -12.07 3.07 -9.30
N VAL A 185 -11.44 1.96 -8.91
CA VAL A 185 -10.56 1.88 -7.74
C VAL A 185 -9.23 1.22 -8.11
N VAL A 186 -8.13 1.82 -7.70
CA VAL A 186 -6.78 1.23 -7.76
C VAL A 186 -6.31 0.92 -6.34
N GLU A 187 -6.05 -0.35 -6.08
CA GLU A 187 -5.65 -0.86 -4.78
C GLU A 187 -4.27 -1.53 -4.90
N LEU A 188 -3.31 -1.13 -4.05
CA LEU A 188 -1.96 -1.68 -4.01
C LEU A 188 -1.70 -2.30 -2.63
N SER A 189 -1.66 -3.64 -2.53
CA SER A 189 -1.30 -4.38 -1.30
C SER A 189 -2.16 -4.05 -0.08
N GLY A 190 -3.43 -3.72 -0.25
CA GLY A 190 -4.34 -3.42 0.84
C GLY A 190 -4.88 -4.70 1.50
N PRO A 191 -4.98 -4.76 2.83
CA PRO A 191 -5.70 -5.86 3.47
C PRO A 191 -7.21 -5.69 3.28
N SER A 192 -7.87 -6.74 2.81
CA SER A 192 -9.29 -6.75 2.46
C SER A 192 -10.19 -7.44 3.49
N ASP A 193 -9.61 -8.33 4.30
CA ASP A 193 -10.30 -9.05 5.38
C ASP A 193 -9.52 -8.88 6.68
N LEU A 194 -10.04 -8.02 7.57
CA LEU A 194 -9.41 -7.68 8.84
C LEU A 194 -9.86 -8.58 10.00
N SER A 195 -10.64 -9.62 9.71
CA SER A 195 -11.03 -10.63 10.71
C SER A 195 -9.84 -11.49 11.14
N ALA A 196 -9.97 -12.18 12.27
CA ALA A 196 -8.95 -13.13 12.72
C ALA A 196 -8.70 -14.24 11.67
N ALA A 197 -9.75 -14.68 10.95
CA ALA A 197 -9.63 -15.67 9.89
C ALA A 197 -8.94 -15.09 8.65
N GLY A 198 -9.25 -13.84 8.30
CA GLY A 198 -8.62 -13.15 7.18
C GLY A 198 -7.13 -12.96 7.34
N LEU A 199 -6.69 -12.74 8.56
CA LEU A 199 -5.28 -12.51 8.91
C LEU A 199 -4.52 -13.79 9.34
N ALA A 200 -5.15 -14.97 9.24
CA ALA A 200 -4.51 -16.22 9.66
C ALA A 200 -3.31 -16.62 8.80
N ASP A 201 -3.29 -16.19 7.55
CA ASP A 201 -2.18 -16.45 6.62
C ASP A 201 -1.05 -15.40 6.71
N ASP A 202 -1.23 -14.33 7.50
CA ASP A 202 -0.22 -13.30 7.68
C ASP A 202 0.99 -13.83 8.49
N ASP A 203 2.18 -13.31 8.15
CA ASP A 203 3.37 -13.56 8.95
C ASP A 203 3.15 -13.02 10.39
N PRO A 204 3.27 -13.87 11.43
CA PRO A 204 3.01 -13.45 12.82
C PRO A 204 3.98 -12.40 13.34
N VAL A 205 5.16 -12.25 12.71
CA VAL A 205 6.20 -11.29 13.14
C VAL A 205 6.07 -9.95 12.43
N VAL A 206 5.84 -9.98 11.11
CA VAL A 206 5.83 -8.78 10.26
C VAL A 206 4.46 -8.48 9.66
N GLY A 207 3.49 -9.33 9.93
CA GLY A 207 2.12 -9.20 9.44
C GLY A 207 1.37 -8.00 10.02
N VAL A 208 0.17 -7.79 9.55
CA VAL A 208 -0.61 -6.57 9.84
C VAL A 208 -1.50 -6.68 11.08
N ALA A 209 -1.63 -7.87 11.70
CA ALA A 209 -2.58 -8.12 12.78
C ALA A 209 -2.44 -7.16 13.99
N ALA A 210 -1.22 -6.76 14.36
CA ALA A 210 -1.00 -5.80 15.44
C ALA A 210 -1.48 -4.38 15.06
N ALA A 211 -1.25 -3.97 13.81
CA ALA A 211 -1.73 -2.70 13.29
C ALA A 211 -3.27 -2.68 13.21
N VAL A 212 -3.87 -3.79 12.77
CA VAL A 212 -5.35 -3.94 12.71
C VAL A 212 -5.96 -3.84 14.11
N ARG A 213 -5.38 -4.50 15.12
CA ARG A 213 -5.87 -4.34 16.51
C ARG A 213 -5.84 -2.90 17.00
N SER A 214 -4.76 -2.18 16.69
CA SER A 214 -4.64 -0.76 17.05
C SER A 214 -5.63 0.13 16.28
N TYR A 215 -5.83 -0.17 14.99
CA TYR A 215 -6.76 0.55 14.12
C TYR A 215 -8.22 0.38 14.56
N LEU A 216 -8.59 -0.84 14.98
CA LEU A 216 -9.96 -1.19 15.36
C LEU A 216 -10.24 -1.00 16.86
N ASP A 217 -9.21 -0.67 17.68
CA ASP A 217 -9.27 -0.68 19.14
C ASP A 217 -9.79 -2.01 19.71
N CYS A 218 -9.33 -3.12 19.13
CA CYS A 218 -9.74 -4.47 19.52
C CYS A 218 -8.55 -5.28 20.00
N ALA A 219 -8.58 -5.75 21.25
CA ALA A 219 -7.56 -6.64 21.80
C ALA A 219 -7.56 -8.02 21.12
N ASP A 220 -8.76 -8.54 20.82
CA ASP A 220 -8.99 -9.83 20.16
C ASP A 220 -9.85 -9.65 18.89
N LEU A 221 -9.26 -9.96 17.74
CA LEU A 221 -9.93 -9.84 16.44
C LEU A 221 -11.02 -10.90 16.23
N ALA A 222 -10.99 -12.02 16.96
CA ALA A 222 -12.03 -13.06 16.85
C ALA A 222 -13.36 -12.57 17.44
N SER A 223 -13.33 -11.58 18.33
CA SER A 223 -14.50 -10.99 18.97
C SER A 223 -14.69 -9.50 18.64
N CYS A 224 -14.14 -9.04 17.51
CA CYS A 224 -14.15 -7.64 17.10
C CYS A 224 -15.17 -7.35 16.00
N PRO A 225 -16.37 -6.79 16.30
CA PRO A 225 -17.35 -6.47 15.27
C PRO A 225 -16.86 -5.45 14.24
N ALA A 226 -15.99 -4.52 14.65
CA ALA A 226 -15.39 -3.54 13.76
C ALA A 226 -14.54 -4.18 12.66
N ALA A 227 -13.99 -5.38 12.87
CA ALA A 227 -13.21 -6.09 11.87
C ALA A 227 -14.02 -6.36 10.58
N THR A 228 -15.27 -6.79 10.71
CA THR A 228 -16.16 -7.00 9.56
C THR A 228 -16.49 -5.68 8.86
N ALA A 229 -16.82 -4.64 9.62
CA ALA A 229 -17.15 -3.33 9.04
C ALA A 229 -15.96 -2.66 8.33
N ALA A 230 -14.73 -2.91 8.81
CA ALA A 230 -13.49 -2.39 8.23
C ALA A 230 -12.91 -3.30 7.12
N SER A 231 -13.58 -4.39 6.76
CA SER A 231 -13.16 -5.35 5.73
C SER A 231 -13.90 -5.08 4.41
N PRO A 232 -13.24 -4.55 3.37
CA PRO A 232 -13.87 -4.37 2.06
C PRO A 232 -14.42 -5.69 1.51
N LEU A 233 -13.76 -6.81 1.73
CA LEU A 233 -14.23 -8.14 1.32
C LEU A 233 -15.64 -8.45 1.84
N ALA A 234 -15.95 -8.01 3.07
CA ALA A 234 -17.26 -8.25 3.70
C ALA A 234 -18.36 -7.29 3.21
N GLN A 235 -17.99 -6.25 2.45
CA GLN A 235 -18.92 -5.24 1.94
C GLN A 235 -19.28 -5.46 0.46
N VAL A 236 -18.69 -6.47 -0.20
CA VAL A 236 -18.94 -6.76 -1.62
C VAL A 236 -20.41 -7.17 -1.81
N ASP A 237 -21.14 -6.42 -2.66
CA ASP A 237 -22.58 -6.62 -2.91
C ASP A 237 -22.99 -6.58 -4.39
N GLY A 238 -22.05 -6.31 -5.32
CA GLY A 238 -22.28 -6.23 -6.78
C GLY A 238 -22.51 -4.80 -7.28
N SER A 239 -22.38 -3.79 -6.42
CA SER A 239 -22.47 -2.38 -6.80
C SER A 239 -21.11 -1.72 -7.05
N GLU A 240 -20.02 -2.49 -6.91
CA GLU A 240 -18.67 -1.97 -6.98
C GLU A 240 -18.28 -1.51 -8.39
N PRO A 241 -17.53 -0.39 -8.50
CA PRO A 241 -16.89 0.01 -9.74
C PRO A 241 -15.80 -1.00 -10.14
N PRO A 242 -15.22 -0.90 -11.34
CA PRO A 242 -14.04 -1.66 -11.73
C PRO A 242 -12.85 -1.46 -10.78
N PHE A 243 -12.13 -2.56 -10.48
CA PHE A 243 -10.95 -2.57 -9.62
C PHE A 243 -9.69 -2.96 -10.39
N LEU A 244 -8.58 -2.25 -10.15
CA LEU A 244 -7.23 -2.75 -10.39
C LEU A 244 -6.58 -3.03 -9.06
N ILE A 245 -6.19 -4.29 -8.84
CA ILE A 245 -5.54 -4.76 -7.61
C ILE A 245 -4.13 -5.20 -7.98
N ALA A 246 -3.09 -4.65 -7.35
CA ALA A 246 -1.71 -5.10 -7.54
C ALA A 246 -1.08 -5.51 -6.21
N HIS A 247 -0.41 -6.66 -6.21
CA HIS A 247 0.17 -7.28 -5.02
C HIS A 247 1.44 -8.05 -5.36
N ALA A 248 2.47 -8.02 -4.50
CA ALA A 248 3.62 -8.88 -4.68
C ALA A 248 3.37 -10.30 -4.16
N ALA A 249 4.04 -11.27 -4.75
CA ALA A 249 3.84 -12.69 -4.38
C ALA A 249 4.24 -13.01 -2.94
N HIS A 250 5.20 -12.26 -2.36
CA HIS A 250 5.82 -12.57 -1.06
C HIS A 250 6.06 -11.30 -0.24
N GLU A 251 5.01 -10.62 0.18
CA GLU A 251 5.12 -9.41 0.98
C GLU A 251 4.48 -9.53 2.37
N ARG A 252 4.51 -8.45 3.14
CA ARG A 252 4.02 -8.38 4.53
C ARG A 252 2.50 -8.55 4.69
N VAL A 253 1.72 -8.20 3.68
CA VAL A 253 0.29 -8.50 3.59
C VAL A 253 0.18 -9.80 2.82
N ALA A 254 -0.54 -10.80 3.32
CA ALA A 254 -0.66 -12.07 2.64
C ALA A 254 -1.35 -11.91 1.26
N LEU A 255 -0.81 -12.55 0.22
CA LEU A 255 -1.39 -12.51 -1.12
C LEU A 255 -2.86 -12.99 -1.14
N SER A 256 -3.24 -13.85 -0.19
CA SER A 256 -4.62 -14.33 -0.02
C SER A 256 -5.62 -13.19 0.24
N GLN A 257 -5.18 -12.04 0.77
CA GLN A 257 -6.01 -10.85 0.93
C GLN A 257 -6.51 -10.35 -0.43
N SER A 258 -5.61 -10.13 -1.39
CA SER A 258 -5.95 -9.66 -2.73
C SER A 258 -6.63 -10.72 -3.59
N THR A 259 -6.23 -12.00 -3.50
CA THR A 259 -6.85 -13.05 -4.32
C THR A 259 -8.28 -13.31 -3.92
N ARG A 260 -8.58 -13.43 -2.61
CA ARG A 260 -9.96 -13.61 -2.11
C ARG A 260 -10.84 -12.41 -2.44
N PHE A 261 -10.29 -11.20 -2.32
CA PHE A 261 -11.03 -9.98 -2.64
C PHE A 261 -11.39 -9.92 -4.13
N ALA A 262 -10.41 -10.18 -5.01
CA ALA A 262 -10.65 -10.22 -6.45
C ALA A 262 -11.66 -11.32 -6.86
N GLU A 263 -11.63 -12.48 -6.19
CA GLU A 263 -12.60 -13.56 -6.40
C GLU A 263 -14.02 -13.15 -5.98
N ALA A 264 -14.15 -12.49 -4.82
CA ALA A 264 -15.44 -12.00 -4.34
C ALA A 264 -16.03 -10.94 -5.28
N LEU A 265 -15.23 -9.94 -5.67
CA LEU A 265 -15.64 -8.90 -6.62
C LEU A 265 -16.09 -9.50 -7.96
N ARG A 266 -15.33 -10.43 -8.53
CA ARG A 266 -15.72 -11.15 -9.77
C ARG A 266 -16.98 -11.97 -9.59
N GLY A 267 -17.12 -12.65 -8.44
CA GLY A 267 -18.31 -13.43 -8.09
C GLY A 267 -19.58 -12.58 -7.98
N ALA A 268 -19.43 -11.31 -7.59
CA ALA A 268 -20.51 -10.32 -7.53
C ALA A 268 -20.77 -9.63 -8.88
N GLY A 269 -19.94 -9.87 -9.90
CA GLY A 269 -20.12 -9.31 -11.24
C GLY A 269 -19.25 -8.08 -11.56
N SER A 270 -18.41 -7.63 -10.63
CA SER A 270 -17.54 -6.48 -10.82
C SER A 270 -16.33 -6.82 -11.69
N SER A 271 -15.88 -5.86 -12.50
CA SER A 271 -14.67 -6.00 -13.31
C SER A 271 -13.42 -5.87 -12.43
N VAL A 272 -12.51 -6.84 -12.52
CA VAL A 272 -11.27 -6.86 -11.70
C VAL A 272 -10.06 -7.27 -12.49
N ASP A 273 -9.05 -6.39 -12.51
CA ASP A 273 -7.69 -6.68 -12.94
C ASP A 273 -6.85 -6.99 -11.70
N LEU A 274 -6.51 -8.26 -11.48
CA LEU A 274 -5.57 -8.67 -10.43
C LEU A 274 -4.18 -8.90 -11.04
N LEU A 275 -3.20 -8.14 -10.57
CA LEU A 275 -1.80 -8.20 -10.98
C LEU A 275 -0.96 -8.75 -9.83
N VAL A 276 -0.51 -9.99 -9.94
CA VAL A 276 0.43 -10.60 -8.99
C VAL A 276 1.85 -10.41 -9.52
N LEU A 277 2.63 -9.58 -8.83
CA LEU A 277 3.99 -9.22 -9.21
C LEU A 277 5.01 -10.11 -8.50
N PRO A 278 6.15 -10.43 -9.12
CA PRO A 278 7.21 -11.17 -8.46
C PRO A 278 7.87 -10.33 -7.37
N GLY A 279 8.42 -11.01 -6.34
CA GLY A 279 9.19 -10.36 -5.27
C GLY A 279 8.38 -10.03 -4.03
N SER A 280 8.85 -9.05 -3.26
CA SER A 280 8.37 -8.73 -1.92
C SER A 280 8.15 -7.23 -1.68
N LEU A 281 8.11 -6.42 -2.74
CA LEU A 281 7.81 -5.00 -2.62
C LEU A 281 6.36 -4.81 -2.16
N HIS A 282 6.11 -3.75 -1.38
CA HIS A 282 4.82 -3.51 -0.74
C HIS A 282 4.24 -2.17 -1.15
N SER A 283 2.94 -2.15 -1.49
CA SER A 283 2.19 -0.91 -1.72
C SER A 283 2.79 -0.09 -2.88
N ILE A 284 2.96 1.22 -2.72
CA ILE A 284 3.51 2.11 -3.76
C ILE A 284 4.95 1.78 -4.18
N ALA A 285 5.69 0.97 -3.40
CA ALA A 285 7.00 0.46 -3.85
C ALA A 285 6.88 -0.52 -5.04
N LEU A 286 5.69 -1.06 -5.33
CA LEU A 286 5.39 -1.85 -6.53
C LEU A 286 5.44 -1.02 -7.82
N LEU A 287 5.27 0.31 -7.74
CA LEU A 287 5.10 1.20 -8.89
C LEU A 287 6.40 1.40 -9.66
N ASP A 288 6.80 0.41 -10.42
CA ASP A 288 7.75 0.58 -11.51
C ASP A 288 7.07 1.24 -12.74
N ASP A 289 7.83 1.52 -13.79
CA ASP A 289 7.29 2.17 -14.99
C ASP A 289 6.18 1.34 -15.66
N ALA A 290 6.28 0.02 -15.62
CA ALA A 290 5.29 -0.88 -16.22
C ALA A 290 3.96 -0.84 -15.44
N LEU A 291 4.02 -0.93 -14.12
CA LEU A 291 2.81 -0.86 -13.29
C LEU A 291 2.19 0.55 -13.34
N ARG A 292 3.01 1.62 -13.36
CA ARG A 292 2.51 2.99 -13.54
C ARG A 292 1.75 3.14 -14.85
N ALA A 293 2.32 2.64 -15.96
CA ALA A 293 1.64 2.67 -17.26
C ALA A 293 0.31 1.91 -17.24
N ARG A 294 0.29 0.74 -16.57
CA ARG A 294 -0.92 -0.09 -16.44
C ARG A 294 -2.00 0.60 -15.60
N VAL A 295 -1.63 1.25 -14.50
CA VAL A 295 -2.55 2.05 -13.66
C VAL A 295 -3.14 3.20 -14.48
N VAL A 296 -2.32 3.94 -15.21
CA VAL A 296 -2.79 5.06 -16.05
C VAL A 296 -3.72 4.57 -17.15
N GLU A 297 -3.39 3.47 -17.82
CA GLU A 297 -4.25 2.84 -18.83
C GLU A 297 -5.62 2.46 -18.24
N PHE A 298 -5.61 1.80 -17.06
CA PHE A 298 -6.83 1.42 -16.37
C PHE A 298 -7.68 2.64 -16.00
N LEU A 299 -7.07 3.67 -15.41
CA LEU A 299 -7.78 4.89 -15.05
C LEU A 299 -8.38 5.58 -16.27
N ARG A 300 -7.62 5.71 -17.38
CA ARG A 300 -8.13 6.31 -18.63
C ARG A 300 -9.27 5.50 -19.23
N ALA A 301 -9.20 4.18 -19.17
CA ALA A 301 -10.28 3.32 -19.70
C ALA A 301 -11.61 3.51 -18.96
N HIS A 302 -11.56 3.79 -17.65
CA HIS A 302 -12.77 3.91 -16.84
C HIS A 302 -13.21 5.35 -16.53
N LEU A 303 -12.28 6.31 -16.61
CA LEU A 303 -12.59 7.73 -16.39
C LEU A 303 -12.83 8.48 -17.70
N GLY A 304 -12.51 7.90 -18.85
CA GLY A 304 -12.55 8.58 -20.14
C GLY A 304 -11.42 9.61 -20.25
N SER A 305 -10.56 9.47 -21.23
CA SER A 305 -9.46 10.42 -21.54
C SER A 305 -9.86 11.35 -22.66
#